data_31f355b21cddc387e2f1227ded005f1a
#
_entry.id   31f355b21cddc387e2f1227ded005f1a
#
_cell.length_a   1.000
_cell.length_b   1.000
_cell.length_c   1.000
_cell.angle_alpha   90.00
_cell.angle_beta   90.00
_cell.angle_gamma   90.00
#
_symmetry.space_group_name_H-M   'P 1'
#
loop_
_entity.id
_entity.type
_entity.pdbx_description
1 polymer ?
#
loop_
_entity_poly.entity_id
_entity_poly.type
_entity_poly.pdbx_seq_one_letter_code
_entity_poly.pdbx_strand_id
1 'polypeptide(L)'
;MKFTISLLSVVAVANANYRSGSVSTLEKFTYGKFVTRMKAPDKKGTVASFFTYWDGPNFKPSEWNELDIEIVPSVETSPFSMNMIFGDGKTKKESHNYANGFNPHEDWHIYEMEWTPDYVSWKIDGKEVRNSSMKDSAQALSHMHKPQSLRMNFWTPTFSSWGHGLDPVDMPWYVLYDYVEVFHYDTTTKKFNLYWHDDFDTFDFSRWHKATGGFEANSSIFDSANAYTKEGNLVLKMEPSHKAAPPTVQIQHPKLEPSYEDIAK
;
A
#
# COMPACT_ATOMS: atom_id res chain seq x y z
N MET A 1 -12.30 -34.49 24.65
CA MET A 1 -12.22 -33.53 23.55
C MET A 1 -12.18 -32.14 24.18
N LYS A 2 -10.99 -31.54 24.31
CA LYS A 2 -10.84 -30.20 24.91
C LYS A 2 -10.87 -29.17 23.77
N PHE A 3 -11.94 -28.38 23.69
CA PHE A 3 -11.99 -27.22 22.80
C PHE A 3 -11.12 -26.11 23.41
N THR A 4 -10.00 -25.83 22.79
CA THR A 4 -9.20 -24.65 23.11
C THR A 4 -9.81 -23.49 22.36
N ILE A 5 -10.57 -22.65 23.05
CA ILE A 5 -11.04 -21.38 22.51
C ILE A 5 -9.82 -20.47 22.44
N SER A 6 -9.34 -20.23 21.22
CA SER A 6 -8.32 -19.20 20.99
C SER A 6 -8.96 -17.84 21.23
N LEU A 7 -8.56 -17.16 22.31
CA LEU A 7 -8.95 -15.79 22.56
C LEU A 7 -8.34 -14.90 21.46
N LEU A 8 -9.14 -14.48 20.49
CA LEU A 8 -8.79 -13.35 19.65
C LEU A 8 -8.71 -12.11 20.55
N SER A 9 -7.49 -11.60 20.75
CA SER A 9 -7.33 -10.33 21.45
C SER A 9 -7.82 -9.20 20.54
N VAL A 10 -8.98 -8.63 20.87
CA VAL A 10 -9.47 -7.39 20.26
C VAL A 10 -8.62 -6.26 20.81
N VAL A 11 -7.68 -5.75 20.04
CA VAL A 11 -7.04 -4.48 20.36
C VAL A 11 -7.99 -3.38 19.90
N ALA A 12 -8.65 -2.72 20.85
CA ALA A 12 -9.43 -1.53 20.55
C ALA A 12 -8.45 -0.43 20.08
N VAL A 13 -8.55 0.01 18.83
CA VAL A 13 -7.96 1.28 18.41
C VAL A 13 -8.80 2.37 19.05
N ALA A 14 -8.48 2.65 20.31
CA ALA A 14 -9.12 3.74 21.04
C ALA A 14 -8.62 5.05 20.40
N ASN A 15 -9.56 5.80 19.80
CA ASN A 15 -9.39 7.16 19.30
C ASN A 15 -8.51 7.33 18.03
N ALA A 16 -8.85 6.65 16.95
CA ALA A 16 -8.39 7.11 15.63
C ALA A 16 -9.01 8.51 15.37
N ASN A 17 -8.15 9.52 15.21
CA ASN A 17 -8.59 10.89 14.97
C ASN A 17 -9.18 11.07 13.56
N TYR A 18 -8.91 10.13 12.64
CA TYR A 18 -9.29 10.22 11.24
C TYR A 18 -9.87 8.89 10.74
N ARG A 19 -10.78 8.98 9.77
CA ARG A 19 -11.22 7.85 8.95
C ARG A 19 -10.64 8.00 7.55
N SER A 20 -10.24 6.90 6.93
CA SER A 20 -9.65 6.91 5.60
C SER A 20 -10.09 5.71 4.76
N GLY A 21 -9.80 5.74 3.45
CA GLY A 21 -10.14 4.67 2.52
C GLY A 21 -8.98 3.70 2.28
N SER A 22 -9.32 2.41 2.09
CA SER A 22 -8.40 1.39 1.59
C SER A 22 -9.16 0.32 0.83
N VAL A 23 -8.55 -0.18 -0.26
CA VAL A 23 -9.08 -1.29 -1.05
C VAL A 23 -7.99 -2.30 -1.36
N SER A 24 -8.40 -3.55 -1.58
CA SER A 24 -7.51 -4.63 -2.02
C SER A 24 -8.20 -5.52 -3.05
N THR A 25 -7.42 -6.14 -3.95
CA THR A 25 -7.97 -7.20 -4.80
C THR A 25 -8.32 -8.43 -3.97
N LEU A 26 -9.39 -9.12 -4.38
CA LEU A 26 -9.73 -10.46 -3.85
C LEU A 26 -8.74 -11.50 -4.37
N GLU A 27 -8.32 -11.35 -5.61
CA GLU A 27 -7.30 -12.17 -6.24
C GLU A 27 -5.90 -11.80 -5.75
N LYS A 28 -4.99 -12.79 -5.76
CA LYS A 28 -3.57 -12.62 -5.41
C LYS A 28 -2.70 -13.01 -6.60
N PHE A 29 -1.61 -12.29 -6.77
CA PHE A 29 -0.69 -12.40 -7.88
C PHE A 29 0.69 -12.84 -7.38
N THR A 30 1.32 -13.76 -8.11
CA THR A 30 2.73 -14.06 -7.98
C THR A 30 3.39 -13.65 -9.28
N TYR A 31 4.17 -12.59 -9.23
CA TYR A 31 4.71 -11.87 -10.39
C TYR A 31 3.63 -11.19 -11.22
N GLY A 32 3.99 -10.16 -11.93
CA GLY A 32 3.09 -9.39 -12.77
C GLY A 32 3.57 -7.97 -13.00
N LYS A 33 2.80 -7.22 -13.77
CA LYS A 33 2.94 -5.79 -13.89
C LYS A 33 1.65 -5.13 -13.43
N PHE A 34 1.80 -4.11 -12.60
CA PHE A 34 0.71 -3.36 -11.99
C PHE A 34 0.87 -1.90 -12.39
N VAL A 35 -0.16 -1.34 -12.96
CA VAL A 35 -0.15 0.05 -13.47
C VAL A 35 -1.36 0.78 -12.89
N THR A 36 -1.16 2.02 -12.48
CA THR A 36 -2.25 2.93 -12.12
C THR A 36 -1.95 4.34 -12.57
N ARG A 37 -2.99 5.10 -12.91
CA ARG A 37 -2.91 6.55 -13.03
C ARG A 37 -3.52 7.14 -11.77
N MET A 38 -2.71 7.82 -10.96
CA MET A 38 -3.07 8.30 -9.63
C MET A 38 -2.75 9.78 -9.47
N LYS A 39 -3.59 10.48 -8.70
CA LYS A 39 -3.34 11.83 -8.22
C LYS A 39 -3.42 11.85 -6.69
N ALA A 40 -2.30 12.17 -6.05
CA ALA A 40 -2.19 12.27 -4.60
C ALA A 40 -2.26 13.73 -4.14
N PRO A 41 -2.87 14.03 -2.97
CA PRO A 41 -2.90 15.39 -2.44
C PRO A 41 -1.54 15.78 -1.84
N ASP A 42 -1.20 17.07 -1.89
CA ASP A 42 -0.07 17.63 -1.13
C ASP A 42 -0.50 17.90 0.32
N LYS A 43 -0.57 16.85 1.13
CA LYS A 43 -0.99 16.93 2.54
C LYS A 43 0.02 16.24 3.43
N LYS A 44 0.88 17.06 4.09
CA LYS A 44 1.87 16.54 5.05
C LYS A 44 1.21 15.68 6.12
N GLY A 45 1.93 14.69 6.59
CA GLY A 45 1.43 13.72 7.56
C GLY A 45 0.53 12.63 6.97
N THR A 46 0.45 12.54 5.64
CA THR A 46 -0.31 11.48 4.95
C THR A 46 0.57 10.62 4.06
N VAL A 47 0.07 9.44 3.71
CA VAL A 47 0.66 8.52 2.73
C VAL A 47 -0.44 8.05 1.78
N ALA A 48 -0.21 8.18 0.49
CA ALA A 48 -1.04 7.62 -0.57
C ALA A 48 -0.27 6.49 -1.25
N SER A 49 -0.82 5.27 -1.29
CA SER A 49 -0.05 4.10 -1.71
C SER A 49 -0.73 3.30 -2.82
N PHE A 50 0.12 2.70 -3.67
CA PHE A 50 -0.20 1.65 -4.61
C PHE A 50 0.81 0.52 -4.42
N PHE A 51 0.39 -0.62 -3.91
CA PHE A 51 1.32 -1.65 -3.41
C PHE A 51 0.76 -3.05 -3.52
N THR A 52 1.63 -4.05 -3.42
CA THR A 52 1.23 -5.45 -3.28
C THR A 52 1.62 -5.97 -1.91
N TYR A 53 0.81 -6.86 -1.34
CA TYR A 53 0.99 -7.35 0.02
C TYR A 53 0.56 -8.80 0.17
N TRP A 54 1.40 -9.61 0.84
CA TRP A 54 1.04 -10.95 1.25
C TRP A 54 0.40 -10.95 2.64
N ASP A 55 -0.84 -11.40 2.72
CA ASP A 55 -1.63 -11.54 3.94
C ASP A 55 -2.03 -13.00 4.19
N GLY A 56 -1.10 -13.93 4.00
CA GLY A 56 -1.34 -15.36 4.19
C GLY A 56 -1.75 -15.71 5.61
N PRO A 57 -2.33 -16.89 5.82
CA PRO A 57 -2.76 -17.35 7.13
C PRO A 57 -1.54 -17.42 8.07
N ASN A 58 -1.73 -16.98 9.33
CA ASN A 58 -0.67 -16.94 10.34
C ASN A 58 0.56 -16.10 9.94
N PHE A 59 0.30 -14.92 9.33
CA PHE A 59 1.35 -13.98 8.98
C PHE A 59 2.40 -13.83 10.10
N LYS A 60 3.65 -13.84 9.72
CA LYS A 60 4.80 -13.57 10.60
C LYS A 60 5.72 -12.56 9.92
N PRO A 61 6.39 -11.67 10.66
CA PRO A 61 7.37 -10.75 10.10
C PRO A 61 8.47 -11.45 9.28
N SER A 62 8.86 -12.67 9.69
CA SER A 62 9.82 -13.53 8.96
C SER A 62 9.32 -14.03 7.61
N GLU A 63 8.08 -13.76 7.26
CA GLU A 63 7.45 -14.19 6.01
C GLU A 63 6.88 -13.03 5.19
N TRP A 64 7.21 -11.79 5.55
CA TRP A 64 6.72 -10.59 4.87
C TRP A 64 7.06 -10.61 3.37
N ASN A 65 6.13 -10.20 2.54
CA ASN A 65 6.32 -9.93 1.12
C ASN A 65 5.43 -8.74 0.72
N GLU A 66 6.08 -7.64 0.34
CA GLU A 66 5.42 -6.38 -0.01
C GLU A 66 6.28 -5.58 -1.00
N LEU A 67 5.64 -4.98 -1.99
CA LEU A 67 6.24 -4.09 -2.95
C LEU A 67 5.44 -2.80 -2.98
N ASP A 68 6.09 -1.65 -2.76
CA ASP A 68 5.40 -0.39 -2.57
C ASP A 68 5.75 0.67 -3.60
N ILE A 69 4.72 1.47 -3.88
CA ILE A 69 4.77 2.85 -4.32
C ILE A 69 4.04 3.67 -3.26
N GLU A 70 4.74 4.62 -2.63
CA GLU A 70 4.16 5.48 -1.60
C GLU A 70 4.48 6.95 -1.89
N ILE A 71 3.45 7.79 -1.86
CA ILE A 71 3.58 9.24 -1.94
C ILE A 71 3.51 9.78 -0.52
N VAL A 72 4.60 10.44 -0.08
CA VAL A 72 4.80 10.90 1.29
C VAL A 72 5.14 12.40 1.31
N PRO A 73 4.15 13.31 1.32
CA PRO A 73 4.37 14.75 1.23
C PRO A 73 5.25 15.34 2.33
N SER A 74 5.31 14.70 3.49
CA SER A 74 6.21 15.12 4.59
C SER A 74 7.70 15.00 4.24
N VAL A 75 8.06 14.20 3.23
CA VAL A 75 9.44 14.07 2.73
C VAL A 75 9.62 14.98 1.52
N GLU A 76 9.67 16.30 1.76
CA GLU A 76 9.61 17.36 0.73
C GLU A 76 10.65 17.20 -0.39
N THR A 77 11.86 16.72 -0.07
CA THR A 77 12.94 16.59 -1.06
C THR A 77 12.82 15.33 -1.92
N SER A 78 12.03 14.36 -1.48
CA SER A 78 11.83 13.08 -2.19
C SER A 78 10.53 12.42 -1.77
N PRO A 79 9.38 13.00 -2.18
CA PRO A 79 8.05 12.57 -1.71
C PRO A 79 7.60 11.22 -2.27
N PHE A 80 8.38 10.58 -3.12
CA PHE A 80 8.08 9.30 -3.73
C PHE A 80 8.99 8.20 -3.19
N SER A 81 8.43 7.21 -2.51
CA SER A 81 9.13 6.07 -1.91
C SER A 81 8.77 4.76 -2.60
N MET A 82 9.77 3.93 -2.87
CA MET A 82 9.65 2.60 -3.45
C MET A 82 10.30 1.59 -2.53
N ASN A 83 9.57 0.56 -2.12
CA ASN A 83 10.09 -0.41 -1.18
C ASN A 83 9.94 -1.85 -1.67
N MET A 84 10.88 -2.69 -1.27
CA MET A 84 10.73 -4.13 -1.16
C MET A 84 10.85 -4.49 0.32
N ILE A 85 9.78 -5.01 0.93
CA ILE A 85 9.79 -5.50 2.31
C ILE A 85 9.66 -7.01 2.26
N PHE A 86 10.59 -7.73 2.88
CA PHE A 86 10.63 -9.18 2.84
C PHE A 86 11.05 -9.78 4.18
N GLY A 87 10.62 -10.99 4.44
CA GLY A 87 10.97 -11.73 5.64
C GLY A 87 12.08 -12.74 5.36
N ASP A 88 13.16 -12.67 6.14
CA ASP A 88 14.25 -13.64 6.16
C ASP A 88 14.69 -13.85 7.62
N GLY A 89 13.90 -14.68 8.34
CA GLY A 89 14.05 -14.84 9.80
C GLY A 89 13.58 -13.60 10.59
N LYS A 90 13.69 -12.43 10.02
CA LYS A 90 13.17 -11.15 10.48
C LYS A 90 12.73 -10.30 9.28
N THR A 91 12.02 -9.22 9.53
CA THR A 91 11.68 -8.25 8.49
C THR A 91 12.93 -7.52 7.99
N LYS A 92 13.04 -7.39 6.68
CA LYS A 92 14.06 -6.59 5.98
C LYS A 92 13.39 -5.68 4.97
N LYS A 93 14.04 -4.57 4.67
CA LYS A 93 13.54 -3.57 3.73
C LYS A 93 14.66 -3.09 2.80
N GLU A 94 14.39 -3.03 1.53
CA GLU A 94 15.17 -2.26 0.57
C GLU A 94 14.33 -1.07 0.09
N SER A 95 14.75 0.14 0.41
CA SER A 95 14.04 1.37 0.09
C SER A 95 14.81 2.24 -0.88
N HIS A 96 14.09 2.98 -1.69
CA HIS A 96 14.62 4.04 -2.52
C HIS A 96 13.63 5.21 -2.60
N ASN A 97 14.11 6.41 -2.33
CA ASN A 97 13.33 7.63 -2.50
C ASN A 97 13.76 8.35 -3.78
N TYR A 98 12.80 8.81 -4.56
CA TYR A 98 13.04 9.48 -5.82
C TYR A 98 12.72 10.98 -5.69
N ALA A 99 13.72 11.81 -5.98
CA ALA A 99 13.66 13.26 -5.76
C ALA A 99 13.72 14.10 -7.04
N ASN A 100 14.24 13.62 -8.10
CA ASN A 100 14.72 14.29 -9.32
C ASN A 100 13.73 15.32 -9.95
N GLY A 101 13.26 16.29 -9.16
CA GLY A 101 12.34 17.36 -9.61
C GLY A 101 10.91 16.91 -9.88
N PHE A 102 10.57 15.66 -9.56
CA PHE A 102 9.23 15.12 -9.72
C PHE A 102 8.33 15.59 -8.56
N ASN A 103 7.19 16.20 -8.90
CA ASN A 103 6.16 16.57 -7.93
C ASN A 103 4.90 15.71 -8.13
N PRO A 104 4.66 14.69 -7.29
CA PRO A 104 3.54 13.77 -7.42
C PRO A 104 2.17 14.40 -7.12
N HIS A 105 2.13 15.68 -6.74
CA HIS A 105 0.93 16.37 -6.29
C HIS A 105 0.34 17.33 -7.32
N GLU A 106 1.16 17.75 -8.31
CA GLU A 106 0.73 18.78 -9.27
C GLU A 106 -0.34 18.25 -10.23
N ASP A 107 -0.18 17.01 -10.70
CA ASP A 107 -1.08 16.45 -11.70
C ASP A 107 -1.26 14.93 -11.52
N TRP A 108 -1.92 14.32 -12.47
CA TRP A 108 -2.04 12.90 -12.64
C TRP A 108 -0.73 12.31 -13.19
N HIS A 109 -0.28 11.23 -12.55
CA HIS A 109 0.89 10.50 -13.01
C HIS A 109 0.59 9.01 -13.16
N ILE A 110 1.29 8.35 -14.09
CA ILE A 110 1.20 6.91 -14.29
C ILE A 110 2.33 6.25 -13.50
N TYR A 111 1.94 5.39 -12.57
CA TYR A 111 2.85 4.61 -11.76
C TYR A 111 2.79 3.16 -12.19
N GLU A 112 3.95 2.56 -12.40
CA GLU A 112 4.08 1.17 -12.84
C GLU A 112 5.07 0.43 -11.94
N MET A 113 4.71 -0.80 -11.57
CA MET A 113 5.54 -1.74 -10.84
C MET A 113 5.58 -3.06 -11.60
N GLU A 114 6.75 -3.46 -12.07
CA GLU A 114 7.00 -4.78 -12.68
C GLU A 114 7.67 -5.69 -11.67
N TRP A 115 7.11 -6.85 -11.45
CA TRP A 115 7.63 -7.88 -10.55
C TRP A 115 7.79 -9.20 -11.29
N THR A 116 9.02 -9.66 -11.34
CA THR A 116 9.44 -10.92 -11.99
C THR A 116 10.33 -11.74 -11.04
N PRO A 117 10.66 -13.00 -11.34
CA PRO A 117 11.67 -13.73 -10.59
C PRO A 117 13.07 -13.09 -10.65
N ASP A 118 13.36 -12.32 -11.69
CA ASP A 118 14.71 -11.83 -12.00
C ASP A 118 14.92 -10.37 -11.56
N TYR A 119 13.83 -9.58 -11.43
CA TYR A 119 13.90 -8.17 -11.03
C TYR A 119 12.55 -7.63 -10.56
N VAL A 120 12.61 -6.52 -9.83
CA VAL A 120 11.50 -5.60 -9.61
C VAL A 120 11.89 -4.23 -10.16
N SER A 121 11.02 -3.63 -10.98
CA SER A 121 11.24 -2.29 -11.57
C SER A 121 10.06 -1.38 -11.25
N TRP A 122 10.36 -0.11 -11.02
CA TRP A 122 9.38 0.96 -10.82
C TRP A 122 9.55 2.02 -11.89
N LYS A 123 8.40 2.47 -12.44
CA LYS A 123 8.38 3.53 -13.45
C LYS A 123 7.38 4.62 -13.05
N ILE A 124 7.70 5.85 -13.46
CA ILE A 124 6.81 7.01 -13.39
C ILE A 124 6.71 7.58 -14.79
N ASP A 125 5.49 7.73 -15.31
CA ASP A 125 5.20 8.24 -16.67
C ASP A 125 6.04 7.54 -17.75
N GLY A 126 6.16 6.21 -17.62
CA GLY A 126 6.92 5.36 -18.54
C GLY A 126 8.44 5.39 -18.36
N LYS A 127 8.98 6.25 -17.48
CA LYS A 127 10.42 6.30 -17.19
C LYS A 127 10.76 5.40 -16.02
N GLU A 128 11.70 4.47 -16.20
CA GLU A 128 12.24 3.66 -15.11
C GLU A 128 13.02 4.55 -14.13
N VAL A 129 12.61 4.51 -12.85
CA VAL A 129 13.21 5.30 -11.76
C VAL A 129 13.95 4.44 -10.76
N ARG A 130 13.64 3.13 -10.71
CA ARG A 130 14.36 2.13 -9.93
C ARG A 130 14.27 0.76 -10.62
N ASN A 131 15.38 0.02 -10.58
CA ASN A 131 15.43 -1.39 -10.94
C ASN A 131 16.24 -2.16 -9.89
N SER A 132 15.63 -3.13 -9.26
CA SER A 132 16.25 -4.04 -8.29
C SER A 132 16.39 -5.41 -8.95
N SER A 133 17.57 -5.69 -9.47
CA SER A 133 17.88 -6.92 -10.21
C SER A 133 18.53 -7.98 -9.30
N MET A 134 18.65 -9.21 -9.82
CA MET A 134 19.41 -10.28 -9.13
C MET A 134 20.86 -9.90 -8.84
N LYS A 135 21.44 -8.95 -9.59
CA LYS A 135 22.79 -8.44 -9.33
C LYS A 135 22.86 -7.63 -8.03
N ASP A 136 21.83 -6.81 -7.77
CA ASP A 136 21.86 -5.80 -6.72
C ASP A 136 21.00 -6.20 -5.50
N SER A 137 19.96 -7.01 -5.71
CA SER A 137 18.92 -7.33 -4.72
C SER A 137 18.60 -8.83 -4.64
N ALA A 138 19.60 -9.69 -4.87
CA ALA A 138 19.39 -11.15 -4.93
C ALA A 138 18.69 -11.72 -3.68
N GLN A 139 19.02 -11.21 -2.49
CA GLN A 139 18.38 -11.66 -1.26
C GLN A 139 16.90 -11.30 -1.22
N ALA A 140 16.54 -10.06 -1.53
CA ALA A 140 15.15 -9.63 -1.56
C ALA A 140 14.35 -10.46 -2.58
N LEU A 141 14.84 -10.56 -3.81
CA LEU A 141 14.18 -11.29 -4.89
C LEU A 141 13.97 -12.78 -4.58
N SER A 142 14.94 -13.42 -3.89
CA SER A 142 14.80 -14.82 -3.48
C SER A 142 13.67 -15.07 -2.48
N HIS A 143 13.24 -14.03 -1.75
CA HIS A 143 12.14 -14.09 -0.79
C HIS A 143 10.82 -13.54 -1.36
N MET A 144 10.85 -12.76 -2.44
CA MET A 144 9.68 -12.16 -3.08
C MET A 144 8.98 -13.13 -4.04
N HIS A 145 8.30 -14.14 -3.50
CA HIS A 145 7.64 -15.19 -4.30
C HIS A 145 6.26 -15.62 -3.77
N LYS A 146 5.77 -14.97 -2.71
CA LYS A 146 4.46 -15.30 -2.15
C LYS A 146 3.35 -14.55 -2.91
N PRO A 147 2.16 -15.17 -3.09
CA PRO A 147 1.06 -14.51 -3.78
C PRO A 147 0.55 -13.31 -2.98
N GLN A 148 0.53 -12.14 -3.60
CA GLN A 148 0.21 -10.85 -3.00
C GLN A 148 -1.09 -10.27 -3.59
N SER A 149 -1.95 -9.69 -2.75
CA SER A 149 -3.06 -8.85 -3.23
C SER A 149 -2.54 -7.47 -3.63
N LEU A 150 -3.06 -6.89 -4.70
CA LEU A 150 -2.84 -5.49 -5.06
C LEU A 150 -3.71 -4.62 -4.16
N ARG A 151 -3.14 -3.53 -3.64
CA ARG A 151 -3.78 -2.66 -2.65
C ARG A 151 -3.57 -1.19 -2.96
N MET A 152 -4.53 -0.39 -2.53
CA MET A 152 -4.48 1.06 -2.51
C MET A 152 -4.99 1.55 -1.17
N ASN A 153 -4.27 2.46 -0.53
CA ASN A 153 -4.73 3.05 0.72
C ASN A 153 -4.32 4.53 0.83
N PHE A 154 -5.04 5.24 1.70
CA PHE A 154 -4.72 6.59 2.10
C PHE A 154 -4.72 6.62 3.63
N TRP A 155 -3.57 6.92 4.26
CA TRP A 155 -3.41 6.75 5.70
C TRP A 155 -2.50 7.82 6.31
N THR A 156 -2.41 7.86 7.64
CA THR A 156 -1.54 8.79 8.36
C THR A 156 -0.67 8.05 9.37
N PRO A 157 0.67 8.14 9.22
CA PRO A 157 1.61 7.44 10.09
C PRO A 157 1.62 7.96 11.52
N THR A 158 1.88 7.06 12.49
CA THR A 158 2.12 7.43 13.88
C THR A 158 3.57 7.87 14.14
N PHE A 159 4.51 7.53 13.26
CA PHE A 159 5.93 7.87 13.38
C PHE A 159 6.26 9.22 12.75
N SER A 160 7.17 9.95 13.38
CA SER A 160 7.42 11.37 13.09
C SER A 160 8.06 11.64 11.73
N SER A 161 8.85 10.70 11.17
CA SER A 161 9.53 10.92 9.90
C SER A 161 8.58 11.14 8.71
N TRP A 162 7.37 10.54 8.74
CA TRP A 162 6.34 10.67 7.71
C TRP A 162 5.06 11.34 8.19
N GLY A 163 4.74 11.22 9.49
CA GLY A 163 3.51 11.74 10.08
C GLY A 163 3.56 13.21 10.51
N HIS A 164 4.73 13.89 10.38
CA HIS A 164 4.83 15.28 10.80
C HIS A 164 4.11 16.24 9.84
N GLY A 165 3.71 17.39 10.36
CA GLY A 165 3.12 18.48 9.58
C GLY A 165 1.66 18.26 9.21
N LEU A 166 0.98 17.25 9.76
CA LEU A 166 -0.45 17.04 9.54
C LEU A 166 -1.27 18.20 10.14
N ASP A 167 -2.00 18.90 9.28
CA ASP A 167 -2.93 19.97 9.66
C ASP A 167 -4.32 19.68 9.06
N PRO A 168 -5.29 19.27 9.87
CA PRO A 168 -6.60 18.82 9.40
C PRO A 168 -7.57 19.93 9.00
N VAL A 169 -7.15 21.19 9.00
CA VAL A 169 -8.03 22.37 8.89
C VAL A 169 -8.90 22.37 7.63
N ASP A 170 -8.43 21.80 6.54
CA ASP A 170 -9.12 21.76 5.25
C ASP A 170 -9.55 20.35 4.79
N MET A 171 -9.67 19.41 5.74
CA MET A 171 -10.26 18.10 5.41
C MET A 171 -11.73 18.25 4.98
N PRO A 172 -12.25 17.35 4.13
CA PRO A 172 -11.68 16.06 3.74
C PRO A 172 -10.66 16.14 2.62
N TRP A 173 -9.69 15.21 2.62
CA TRP A 173 -8.70 15.05 1.58
C TRP A 173 -8.96 13.79 0.75
N TYR A 174 -8.42 13.75 -0.48
CA TYR A 174 -8.74 12.70 -1.45
C TYR A 174 -7.49 12.25 -2.20
N VAL A 175 -7.34 10.95 -2.35
CA VAL A 175 -6.50 10.33 -3.38
C VAL A 175 -7.41 9.81 -4.46
N LEU A 176 -7.05 10.03 -5.72
CA LEU A 176 -7.82 9.61 -6.88
C LEU A 176 -7.01 8.62 -7.70
N TYR A 177 -7.64 7.52 -8.11
CA TYR A 177 -7.10 6.54 -9.05
C TYR A 177 -8.04 6.48 -10.24
N ASP A 178 -7.54 6.86 -11.43
CA ASP A 178 -8.30 6.92 -12.68
C ASP A 178 -8.54 5.50 -13.22
N TYR A 179 -7.47 4.69 -13.25
CA TYR A 179 -7.56 3.30 -13.64
C TYR A 179 -6.51 2.44 -12.95
N VAL A 180 -6.73 1.13 -12.99
CA VAL A 180 -5.75 0.11 -12.67
C VAL A 180 -5.68 -0.91 -13.79
N GLU A 181 -4.46 -1.27 -14.20
CA GLU A 181 -4.20 -2.40 -15.10
C GLU A 181 -3.34 -3.44 -14.40
N VAL A 182 -3.70 -4.70 -14.58
CA VAL A 182 -2.89 -5.83 -14.12
C VAL A 182 -2.53 -6.71 -15.30
N PHE A 183 -1.26 -7.08 -15.35
CA PHE A 183 -0.70 -7.98 -16.36
C PHE A 183 -0.12 -9.21 -15.67
N HIS A 184 -0.45 -10.38 -16.16
CA HIS A 184 0.26 -11.60 -15.78
C HIS A 184 1.64 -11.66 -16.43
N TYR A 185 2.62 -12.13 -15.65
CA TYR A 185 3.95 -12.43 -16.17
C TYR A 185 4.04 -13.90 -16.61
N ASP A 186 4.30 -14.12 -17.89
CA ASP A 186 4.57 -15.45 -18.42
C ASP A 186 6.07 -15.76 -18.23
N THR A 187 6.38 -16.67 -17.34
CA THR A 187 7.75 -17.07 -17.01
C THR A 187 8.46 -17.79 -18.14
N THR A 188 7.72 -18.37 -19.09
CA THR A 188 8.27 -19.07 -20.26
C THR A 188 8.67 -18.08 -21.35
N THR A 189 7.76 -17.17 -21.71
CA THR A 189 8.00 -16.17 -22.76
C THR A 189 8.64 -14.89 -22.25
N LYS A 190 8.71 -14.72 -20.92
CA LYS A 190 9.18 -13.53 -20.20
C LYS A 190 8.44 -12.25 -20.62
N LYS A 191 7.14 -12.37 -20.89
CA LYS A 191 6.28 -11.26 -21.31
C LYS A 191 5.19 -10.97 -20.29
N PHE A 192 4.79 -9.70 -20.23
CA PHE A 192 3.60 -9.26 -19.53
C PHE A 192 2.40 -9.27 -20.49
N ASN A 193 1.33 -9.97 -20.11
CA ASN A 193 0.09 -10.05 -20.87
C ASN A 193 -1.00 -9.37 -20.07
N LEU A 194 -1.69 -8.38 -20.65
CA LEU A 194 -2.82 -7.71 -19.99
C LEU A 194 -3.84 -8.76 -19.54
N TYR A 195 -4.16 -8.74 -18.25
CA TYR A 195 -5.14 -9.63 -17.64
C TYR A 195 -6.48 -8.92 -17.48
N TRP A 196 -6.49 -7.74 -16.86
CA TRP A 196 -7.66 -6.88 -16.77
C TRP A 196 -7.28 -5.40 -16.63
N HIS A 197 -8.25 -4.57 -16.99
CA HIS A 197 -8.28 -3.13 -16.79
C HIS A 197 -9.55 -2.78 -16.01
N ASP A 198 -9.45 -1.81 -15.09
CA ASP A 198 -10.56 -1.26 -14.34
C ASP A 198 -10.47 0.26 -14.35
N ASP A 199 -11.45 0.92 -14.93
CA ASP A 199 -11.57 2.38 -15.06
C ASP A 199 -12.43 3.02 -13.96
N PHE A 200 -12.88 2.21 -13.00
CA PHE A 200 -13.68 2.64 -11.86
C PHE A 200 -14.99 3.37 -12.20
N ASP A 201 -15.57 3.13 -13.35
CA ASP A 201 -16.93 3.60 -13.66
C ASP A 201 -17.94 3.14 -12.60
N THR A 202 -17.72 1.97 -12.07
CA THR A 202 -18.46 1.40 -10.94
C THR A 202 -17.52 0.63 -10.00
N PHE A 203 -17.89 0.50 -8.72
CA PHE A 203 -17.10 -0.32 -7.80
C PHE A 203 -17.40 -1.81 -8.00
N ASP A 204 -16.47 -2.54 -8.58
CA ASP A 204 -16.59 -3.97 -8.81
C ASP A 204 -16.28 -4.79 -7.55
N PHE A 205 -17.31 -5.17 -6.80
CA PHE A 205 -17.19 -6.02 -5.60
C PHE A 205 -16.76 -7.46 -5.90
N SER A 206 -16.75 -7.90 -7.15
CA SER A 206 -16.19 -9.21 -7.52
C SER A 206 -14.68 -9.19 -7.62
N ARG A 207 -14.09 -7.99 -7.76
CA ARG A 207 -12.64 -7.75 -7.87
C ARG A 207 -12.05 -7.13 -6.60
N TRP A 208 -12.75 -6.17 -6.01
CA TRP A 208 -12.25 -5.33 -4.93
C TRP A 208 -12.96 -5.56 -3.61
N HIS A 209 -12.18 -5.59 -2.56
CA HIS A 209 -12.64 -5.53 -1.17
C HIS A 209 -12.33 -4.15 -0.59
N LYS A 210 -13.28 -3.55 0.12
CA LYS A 210 -13.08 -2.32 0.90
C LYS A 210 -12.61 -2.70 2.30
N ALA A 211 -11.43 -2.29 2.68
CA ALA A 211 -10.90 -2.59 4.00
C ALA A 211 -11.61 -1.82 5.11
N THR A 212 -11.64 -2.42 6.30
CA THR A 212 -12.06 -1.78 7.55
C THR A 212 -11.01 -2.04 8.61
N GLY A 213 -10.85 -1.13 9.58
CA GLY A 213 -9.86 -1.27 10.63
C GLY A 213 -8.58 -0.50 10.36
N GLY A 214 -7.45 -1.00 10.85
CA GLY A 214 -6.16 -0.35 10.72
C GLY A 214 -5.01 -1.27 11.11
N PHE A 215 -3.83 -0.69 11.24
CA PHE A 215 -2.61 -1.37 11.70
C PHE A 215 -1.86 -0.44 12.67
N GLU A 216 -0.92 -0.99 13.43
CA GLU A 216 -0.26 -0.31 14.57
C GLU A 216 0.38 1.05 14.19
N ALA A 217 0.98 1.14 13.01
CA ALA A 217 1.63 2.37 12.54
C ALA A 217 0.66 3.40 11.93
N ASN A 218 -0.63 3.11 11.86
CA ASN A 218 -1.65 3.97 11.26
C ASN A 218 -2.47 4.68 12.35
N SER A 219 -2.46 6.00 12.37
CA SER A 219 -3.29 6.81 13.26
C SER A 219 -4.69 7.11 12.68
N SER A 220 -4.97 6.74 11.44
CA SER A 220 -6.32 6.71 10.89
C SER A 220 -6.92 5.30 10.97
N ILE A 221 -8.23 5.19 10.81
CA ILE A 221 -8.94 3.93 10.68
C ILE A 221 -9.54 3.81 9.28
N PHE A 222 -9.37 2.66 8.64
CA PHE A 222 -10.04 2.40 7.36
C PHE A 222 -11.53 2.17 7.57
N ASP A 223 -12.32 2.88 6.78
CA ASP A 223 -13.78 2.79 6.76
C ASP A 223 -14.23 2.54 5.31
N SER A 224 -15.07 1.54 5.11
CA SER A 224 -15.55 1.17 3.77
C SER A 224 -16.32 2.30 3.07
N ALA A 225 -16.91 3.23 3.83
CA ALA A 225 -17.56 4.42 3.29
C ALA A 225 -16.56 5.46 2.72
N ASN A 226 -15.29 5.37 3.10
CA ASN A 226 -14.23 6.26 2.64
C ASN A 226 -13.51 5.75 1.37
N ALA A 227 -13.96 4.62 0.80
CA ALA A 227 -13.53 4.11 -0.50
C ALA A 227 -14.75 3.95 -1.41
N TYR A 228 -14.82 4.71 -2.50
CA TYR A 228 -15.96 4.69 -3.42
C TYR A 228 -15.54 5.14 -4.83
N THR A 229 -16.40 4.89 -5.82
CA THR A 229 -16.18 5.40 -7.18
C THR A 229 -16.98 6.68 -7.42
N LYS A 230 -16.37 7.61 -8.10
CA LYS A 230 -17.02 8.87 -8.51
C LYS A 230 -16.37 9.41 -9.78
N GLU A 231 -17.19 9.72 -10.78
CA GLU A 231 -16.76 10.34 -12.05
C GLU A 231 -15.61 9.56 -12.72
N GLY A 232 -15.74 8.20 -12.79
CA GLY A 232 -14.73 7.33 -13.39
C GLY A 232 -13.44 7.25 -12.58
N ASN A 233 -13.48 7.47 -11.28
CA ASN A 233 -12.30 7.35 -10.41
C ASN A 233 -12.63 6.53 -9.17
N LEU A 234 -11.69 5.71 -8.70
CA LEU A 234 -11.69 5.28 -7.32
C LEU A 234 -11.22 6.44 -6.45
N VAL A 235 -12.01 6.77 -5.44
CA VAL A 235 -11.73 7.84 -4.48
C VAL A 235 -11.45 7.21 -3.12
N LEU A 236 -10.27 7.49 -2.57
CA LEU A 236 -9.97 7.21 -1.17
C LEU A 236 -9.99 8.53 -0.40
N LYS A 237 -10.98 8.69 0.46
CA LYS A 237 -11.19 9.90 1.25
C LYS A 237 -10.56 9.76 2.64
N MET A 238 -9.99 10.84 3.16
CA MET A 238 -9.61 10.99 4.58
C MET A 238 -10.37 12.16 5.18
N GLU A 239 -10.96 11.95 6.36
CA GLU A 239 -11.76 12.95 7.09
C GLU A 239 -11.62 12.79 8.61
N PRO A 240 -11.94 13.83 9.41
CA PRO A 240 -11.96 13.70 10.86
C PRO A 240 -12.97 12.64 11.32
N SER A 241 -12.62 11.89 12.34
CA SER A 241 -13.53 10.92 12.97
C SER A 241 -14.47 11.65 13.92
N HIS A 242 -15.75 11.79 13.56
CA HIS A 242 -16.76 12.43 14.39
C HIS A 242 -17.42 11.48 15.41
N LYS A 243 -17.05 10.19 15.42
CA LYS A 243 -17.56 9.18 16.34
C LYS A 243 -16.43 8.26 16.79
N ALA A 244 -16.51 7.80 18.04
CA ALA A 244 -15.70 6.65 18.47
C ALA A 244 -15.89 5.52 17.45
N ALA A 245 -14.79 5.04 16.89
CA ALA A 245 -14.83 3.94 15.94
C ALA A 245 -15.53 2.74 16.57
N PRO A 246 -16.37 1.99 15.83
CA PRO A 246 -16.86 0.71 16.33
C PRO A 246 -15.66 -0.20 16.65
N PRO A 247 -15.78 -1.10 17.63
CA PRO A 247 -14.70 -2.02 17.95
C PRO A 247 -14.31 -2.80 16.71
N THR A 248 -13.08 -2.62 16.28
CA THR A 248 -12.58 -3.16 15.01
C THR A 248 -11.90 -4.48 15.29
N VAL A 249 -12.24 -5.49 14.52
CA VAL A 249 -11.43 -6.71 14.43
C VAL A 249 -10.15 -6.32 13.71
N GLN A 250 -9.07 -6.14 14.43
CA GLN A 250 -7.76 -6.03 13.83
C GLN A 250 -7.35 -7.39 13.28
N ILE A 251 -6.96 -7.41 12.01
CA ILE A 251 -6.05 -8.45 11.55
C ILE A 251 -4.74 -8.15 12.30
N GLN A 252 -4.45 -8.93 13.34
CA GLN A 252 -3.19 -8.77 14.07
C GLN A 252 -2.04 -9.07 13.11
N HIS A 253 -1.39 -8.00 12.66
CA HIS A 253 0.02 -8.15 12.30
C HIS A 253 0.77 -8.35 13.64
N PRO A 254 1.61 -9.37 13.77
CA PRO A 254 2.42 -9.54 14.97
C PRO A 254 3.27 -8.27 15.16
N LYS A 255 3.52 -7.91 16.43
CA LYS A 255 4.39 -6.78 16.77
C LYS A 255 5.60 -6.75 15.89
N LEU A 256 5.77 -5.64 15.17
CA LEU A 256 6.94 -5.40 14.34
C LEU A 256 8.13 -5.12 15.25
N GLU A 257 9.05 -6.07 15.32
CA GLU A 257 10.41 -5.82 15.74
C GLU A 257 11.30 -5.96 14.49
N PRO A 258 11.92 -4.93 14.00
CA PRO A 258 12.08 -3.56 14.48
C PRO A 258 10.83 -2.69 14.31
N SER A 259 10.78 -1.57 15.05
CA SER A 259 9.69 -0.60 14.91
C SER A 259 9.61 -0.09 13.47
N TYR A 260 8.45 0.39 13.04
CA TYR A 260 8.29 1.00 11.71
C TYR A 260 9.24 2.18 11.49
N GLU A 261 9.71 2.85 12.57
CA GLU A 261 10.75 3.87 12.53
C GLU A 261 12.12 3.32 12.10
N ASP A 262 12.45 2.07 12.46
CA ASP A 262 13.70 1.43 12.06
C ASP A 262 13.65 0.95 10.61
N ILE A 263 12.45 0.75 10.06
CA ILE A 263 12.24 0.37 8.67
C ILE A 263 12.16 1.61 7.77
N ALA A 264 11.76 2.76 8.31
CA ALA A 264 11.62 4.02 7.56
C ALA A 264 12.93 4.84 7.42
N LYS A 265 14.06 4.35 7.96
CA LYS A 265 15.42 4.91 7.79
C LYS A 265 16.16 4.16 6.71
#